data_21b3c6f7855e41f178b23ed7f966b0a5
#
_entry.id   21b3c6f7855e41f178b23ed7f966b0a5
#
_cell.length_a   1.000
_cell.length_b   1.000
_cell.length_c   1.000
_cell.angle_alpha   90.00
_cell.angle_beta   90.00
_cell.angle_gamma   90.00
#
_symmetry.space_group_name_H-M   'P 1'
#
loop_
_entity.id
_entity.type
_entity.pdbx_description
1 polymer ?
#
loop_
_entity_poly.entity_id
_entity_poly.type
_entity_poly.pdbx_seq_one_letter_code
_entity_poly.pdbx_strand_id
1 'polypeptide(L)'
;MKKIVSMLVIVLISASISSLIAQDNTQLGLDIAKAQEENRKQLISYSWQRSVKAFSNGEEKNHSLVKVWFNTEGKMESSVLSSESSVKQQRGVRGRAQQNAGEDLLGLVGNALNLSIKYVFLSKGYWIDLLDEAEVKVEDGLVKIDAKDLLAKGDEVHYIIDSSTNLFKSINISSVVDGKPFTSSIDFKTMSDGTNHPSHTEIVIPSESIKITSENIDYIKQQ
;
A
#
# COMPACT_ATOMS: atom_id res chain seq x y z
N MET A 1 -4.93 -24.37 -51.40
CA MET A 1 -4.21 -25.03 -50.30
C MET A 1 -3.11 -24.16 -49.66
N LYS A 2 -2.28 -23.40 -50.39
CA LYS A 2 -1.22 -22.52 -49.80
C LYS A 2 -1.72 -21.42 -48.79
N LYS A 3 -2.90 -20.83 -49.01
CA LYS A 3 -3.48 -19.81 -48.16
C LYS A 3 -3.97 -20.33 -46.78
N ILE A 4 -4.47 -21.59 -46.73
CA ILE A 4 -4.96 -22.22 -45.49
C ILE A 4 -3.79 -22.58 -44.56
N VAL A 5 -2.68 -23.06 -45.13
CA VAL A 5 -1.48 -23.42 -44.37
C VAL A 5 -0.85 -22.16 -43.73
N SER A 6 -0.84 -21.01 -44.44
CA SER A 6 -0.30 -19.76 -43.93
C SER A 6 -1.13 -19.22 -42.74
N MET A 7 -2.46 -19.38 -42.79
CA MET A 7 -3.34 -18.95 -41.71
C MET A 7 -3.22 -19.80 -40.43
N LEU A 8 -3.02 -21.13 -40.61
CA LEU A 8 -2.82 -22.07 -39.51
C LEU A 8 -1.50 -21.85 -38.77
N VAL A 9 -0.43 -21.49 -39.49
CA VAL A 9 0.88 -21.17 -38.89
C VAL A 9 0.82 -19.89 -38.05
N ILE A 10 0.11 -18.85 -38.48
CA ILE A 10 -0.05 -17.59 -37.73
C ILE A 10 -0.81 -17.84 -36.43
N VAL A 11 -1.85 -18.65 -36.40
CA VAL A 11 -2.63 -19.00 -35.22
C VAL A 11 -1.79 -19.80 -34.21
N LEU A 12 -0.97 -20.74 -34.69
CA LEU A 12 -0.07 -21.53 -33.82
C LEU A 12 1.05 -20.66 -33.18
N ILE A 13 1.59 -19.68 -33.89
CA ILE A 13 2.61 -18.79 -33.39
C ILE A 13 2.02 -17.84 -32.31
N SER A 14 0.82 -17.32 -32.54
CA SER A 14 0.16 -16.42 -31.55
C SER A 14 -0.20 -17.16 -30.26
N ALA A 15 -0.64 -18.42 -30.32
CA ALA A 15 -0.93 -19.24 -29.14
C ALA A 15 0.35 -19.57 -28.34
N SER A 16 1.48 -19.78 -29.01
CA SER A 16 2.76 -20.06 -28.35
C SER A 16 3.35 -18.86 -27.63
N ILE A 17 3.17 -17.67 -28.16
CA ILE A 17 3.65 -16.43 -27.52
C ILE A 17 2.82 -16.11 -26.27
N SER A 18 1.51 -16.29 -26.33
CA SER A 18 0.62 -16.03 -25.17
C SER A 18 0.93 -16.98 -24.00
N SER A 19 1.24 -18.26 -24.27
CA SER A 19 1.59 -19.22 -23.21
C SER A 19 2.95 -18.94 -22.57
N LEU A 20 3.92 -18.42 -23.32
CA LEU A 20 5.23 -18.03 -22.80
C LEU A 20 5.13 -16.82 -21.88
N ILE A 21 4.34 -15.80 -22.23
CA ILE A 21 4.14 -14.61 -21.41
C ILE A 21 3.41 -14.96 -20.11
N ALA A 22 2.37 -15.80 -20.16
CA ALA A 22 1.63 -16.23 -18.97
C ALA A 22 2.52 -17.03 -18.00
N GLN A 23 3.39 -17.89 -18.50
CA GLN A 23 4.32 -18.65 -17.67
C GLN A 23 5.37 -17.77 -17.01
N ASP A 24 5.81 -16.69 -17.67
CA ASP A 24 6.77 -15.73 -17.16
C ASP A 24 6.14 -14.87 -16.03
N ASN A 25 4.88 -14.44 -16.19
CA ASN A 25 4.15 -13.71 -15.18
C ASN A 25 3.88 -14.53 -13.92
N THR A 26 3.53 -15.81 -14.05
CA THR A 26 3.32 -16.70 -12.90
C THR A 26 4.60 -16.88 -12.10
N GLN A 27 5.75 -17.09 -12.75
CA GLN A 27 7.03 -17.20 -12.06
C GLN A 27 7.43 -15.88 -11.36
N LEU A 28 7.25 -14.76 -12.04
CA LEU A 28 7.47 -13.44 -11.46
C LEU A 28 6.60 -13.21 -10.21
N GLY A 29 5.32 -13.61 -10.26
CA GLY A 29 4.41 -13.55 -9.11
C GLY A 29 4.89 -14.36 -7.92
N LEU A 30 5.39 -15.55 -8.16
CA LEU A 30 5.96 -16.42 -7.13
C LEU A 30 7.22 -15.79 -6.51
N ASP A 31 8.09 -15.19 -7.32
CA ASP A 31 9.34 -14.58 -6.86
C ASP A 31 9.06 -13.31 -6.05
N ILE A 32 8.11 -12.46 -6.49
CA ILE A 32 7.65 -11.30 -5.72
C ILE A 32 7.02 -11.77 -4.41
N ALA A 33 6.08 -12.71 -4.44
CA ALA A 33 5.42 -13.22 -3.24
C ALA A 33 6.42 -13.76 -2.22
N LYS A 34 7.43 -14.50 -2.68
CA LYS A 34 8.51 -15.02 -1.83
C LYS A 34 9.33 -13.90 -1.20
N ALA A 35 9.78 -12.93 -1.99
CA ALA A 35 10.56 -11.80 -1.49
C ALA A 35 9.78 -10.96 -0.46
N GLN A 36 8.50 -10.69 -0.72
CA GLN A 36 7.62 -9.96 0.21
C GLN A 36 7.38 -10.75 1.51
N GLU A 37 7.20 -12.06 1.44
CA GLU A 37 7.06 -12.91 2.63
C GLU A 37 8.33 -12.94 3.48
N GLU A 38 9.50 -13.09 2.85
CA GLU A 38 10.80 -13.06 3.53
C GLU A 38 11.06 -11.70 4.18
N ASN A 39 10.79 -10.62 3.46
CA ASN A 39 10.87 -9.25 3.98
C ASN A 39 9.94 -9.04 5.18
N ARG A 40 8.69 -9.52 5.11
CA ARG A 40 7.74 -9.44 6.21
C ARG A 40 8.24 -10.17 7.47
N LYS A 41 8.83 -11.35 7.31
CA LYS A 41 9.43 -12.10 8.44
C LYS A 41 10.54 -11.31 9.12
N GLN A 42 11.35 -10.58 8.35
CA GLN A 42 12.37 -9.70 8.92
C GLN A 42 11.72 -8.49 9.61
N LEU A 43 10.76 -7.81 8.95
CA LEU A 43 10.11 -6.61 9.47
C LEU A 43 9.34 -6.88 10.79
N ILE A 44 8.79 -8.08 10.98
CA ILE A 44 8.12 -8.50 12.23
C ILE A 44 9.05 -8.39 13.45
N SER A 45 10.35 -8.52 13.27
CA SER A 45 11.32 -8.38 14.37
C SER A 45 11.59 -6.92 14.77
N TYR A 46 10.97 -5.96 14.13
CA TYR A 46 11.16 -4.53 14.40
C TYR A 46 9.96 -3.89 15.09
N SER A 47 10.24 -2.91 15.93
CA SER A 47 9.30 -1.85 16.29
C SER A 47 9.81 -0.52 15.76
N TRP A 48 8.92 0.42 15.49
CA TRP A 48 9.29 1.74 14.99
C TRP A 48 8.34 2.81 15.51
N GLN A 49 8.70 4.07 15.32
CA GLN A 49 7.82 5.18 15.56
C GLN A 49 7.18 5.62 14.24
N ARG A 50 5.92 6.03 14.30
CA ARG A 50 5.18 6.59 13.19
C ARG A 50 4.67 7.96 13.56
N SER A 51 5.14 8.97 12.84
CA SER A 51 4.61 10.34 12.92
C SER A 51 3.46 10.47 11.93
N VAL A 52 2.27 10.82 12.40
CA VAL A 52 1.06 11.01 11.56
C VAL A 52 0.58 12.44 11.71
N LYS A 53 0.44 13.14 10.59
CA LYS A 53 -0.15 14.48 10.54
C LYS A 53 -1.42 14.44 9.70
N ALA A 54 -2.49 15.01 10.25
CA ALA A 54 -3.76 15.17 9.55
C ALA A 54 -4.04 16.65 9.30
N PHE A 55 -4.32 16.99 8.05
CA PHE A 55 -4.66 18.32 7.60
C PHE A 55 -6.12 18.34 7.13
N SER A 56 -6.82 19.43 7.44
CA SER A 56 -8.14 19.74 6.89
C SER A 56 -8.14 21.17 6.36
N ASN A 57 -8.59 21.35 5.11
CA ASN A 57 -8.53 22.64 4.42
C ASN A 57 -7.12 23.28 4.41
N GLY A 58 -6.07 22.45 4.29
CA GLY A 58 -4.68 22.88 4.27
C GLY A 58 -4.06 23.20 5.64
N GLU A 59 -4.84 23.18 6.72
CA GLU A 59 -4.36 23.42 8.07
C GLU A 59 -4.10 22.12 8.83
N GLU A 60 -2.96 22.01 9.51
CA GLU A 60 -2.68 20.88 10.40
C GLU A 60 -3.66 20.88 11.58
N LYS A 61 -4.44 19.83 11.71
CA LYS A 61 -5.45 19.66 12.77
C LYS A 61 -5.00 18.70 13.86
N ASN A 62 -4.17 17.72 13.49
CA ASN A 62 -3.64 16.74 14.43
C ASN A 62 -2.23 16.33 14.02
N HIS A 63 -1.37 16.15 15.03
CA HIS A 63 -0.08 15.50 14.89
C HIS A 63 0.04 14.44 16.00
N SER A 64 0.25 13.20 15.61
CA SER A 64 0.39 12.08 16.55
C SER A 64 1.69 11.34 16.30
N LEU A 65 2.37 10.96 17.36
CA LEU A 65 3.49 10.05 17.35
C LEU A 65 3.02 8.72 17.98
N VAL A 66 3.15 7.62 17.24
CA VAL A 66 2.73 6.32 17.72
C VAL A 66 3.89 5.33 17.64
N LYS A 67 4.01 4.44 18.62
CA LYS A 67 4.86 3.26 18.54
C LYS A 67 4.10 2.17 17.79
N VAL A 68 4.76 1.51 16.83
CA VAL A 68 4.18 0.44 16.02
C VAL A 68 5.05 -0.81 16.15
N TRP A 69 4.44 -1.97 16.22
CA TRP A 69 5.11 -3.27 16.27
C TRP A 69 4.19 -4.37 15.73
N PHE A 70 4.74 -5.55 15.53
CA PHE A 70 3.94 -6.74 15.29
C PHE A 70 3.84 -7.57 16.57
N ASN A 71 2.65 -8.07 16.87
CA ASN A 71 2.43 -9.00 17.98
C ASN A 71 2.87 -10.42 17.60
N THR A 72 2.76 -11.35 18.55
CA THR A 72 3.14 -12.78 18.37
C THR A 72 2.34 -13.50 17.28
N GLU A 73 1.16 -12.97 16.91
CA GLU A 73 0.34 -13.48 15.81
C GLU A 73 0.70 -12.86 14.44
N GLY A 74 1.72 -11.98 14.42
CA GLY A 74 2.11 -11.23 13.22
C GLY A 74 1.11 -10.15 12.79
N LYS A 75 0.25 -9.70 13.70
CA LYS A 75 -0.66 -8.56 13.49
C LYS A 75 0.03 -7.26 13.91
N MET A 76 -0.13 -6.22 13.11
CA MET A 76 0.37 -4.90 13.45
C MET A 76 -0.45 -4.27 14.57
N GLU A 77 0.23 -3.80 15.60
CA GLU A 77 -0.32 -3.09 16.74
C GLU A 77 0.34 -1.72 16.87
N SER A 78 -0.33 -0.81 17.55
CA SER A 78 0.23 0.52 17.82
C SER A 78 -0.24 1.07 19.16
N SER A 79 0.60 1.93 19.75
CA SER A 79 0.23 2.74 20.93
C SER A 79 0.63 4.19 20.73
N VAL A 80 -0.24 5.11 21.14
CA VAL A 80 0.02 6.55 21.05
C VAL A 80 1.08 6.93 22.08
N LEU A 81 2.16 7.56 21.61
CA LEU A 81 3.21 8.16 22.46
C LEU A 81 2.88 9.62 22.78
N SER A 82 2.45 10.38 21.79
CA SER A 82 1.97 11.75 21.96
C SER A 82 0.93 12.07 20.88
N SER A 83 0.04 13.02 21.22
CA SER A 83 -0.92 13.56 20.25
C SER A 83 -1.16 15.02 20.57
N GLU A 84 -0.97 15.88 19.58
CA GLU A 84 -1.23 17.31 19.65
C GLU A 84 -2.38 17.63 18.69
N SER A 85 -3.41 18.30 19.22
CA SER A 85 -4.53 18.77 18.42
C SER A 85 -4.61 20.28 18.46
N SER A 86 -4.66 20.91 17.29
CA SER A 86 -4.87 22.36 17.18
C SER A 86 -6.34 22.77 17.43
N VAL A 87 -7.23 21.81 17.62
CA VAL A 87 -8.65 22.07 17.88
C VAL A 87 -8.83 22.50 19.32
N LYS A 88 -9.04 23.81 19.55
CA LYS A 88 -9.37 24.36 20.88
C LYS A 88 -10.69 23.77 21.36
N GLN A 89 -10.66 23.06 22.49
CA GLN A 89 -11.89 22.56 23.11
C GLN A 89 -12.79 23.74 23.52
N GLN A 90 -13.89 23.90 22.80
CA GLN A 90 -14.96 24.84 23.20
C GLN A 90 -15.94 24.11 24.13
N ARG A 91 -16.42 24.82 25.18
CA ARG A 91 -17.43 24.29 26.10
C ARG A 91 -18.84 24.50 25.54
N GLY A 92 -19.78 23.56 25.83
CA GLY A 92 -21.19 23.66 25.45
C GLY A 92 -21.57 22.85 24.21
N VAL A 93 -22.74 23.12 23.63
CA VAL A 93 -23.30 22.35 22.47
C VAL A 93 -22.38 22.43 21.25
N ARG A 94 -21.77 23.60 20.98
CA ARG A 94 -20.78 23.76 19.92
C ARG A 94 -19.50 22.94 20.16
N GLY A 95 -19.08 22.80 21.41
CA GLY A 95 -17.93 21.99 21.79
C GLY A 95 -18.18 20.49 21.53
N ARG A 96 -19.39 19.99 21.79
CA ARG A 96 -19.76 18.60 21.51
C ARG A 96 -19.78 18.31 20.00
N ALA A 97 -20.34 19.21 19.18
CA ALA A 97 -20.34 19.06 17.73
C ALA A 97 -18.91 19.06 17.15
N GLN A 98 -18.03 19.90 17.72
CA GLN A 98 -16.61 19.96 17.30
C GLN A 98 -15.82 18.73 17.77
N GLN A 99 -16.12 18.17 18.93
CA GLN A 99 -15.52 16.93 19.42
C GLN A 99 -15.94 15.74 18.55
N ASN A 100 -17.22 15.59 18.20
CA ASN A 100 -17.69 14.53 17.30
C ASN A 100 -17.05 14.63 15.92
N ALA A 101 -16.96 15.84 15.35
CA ALA A 101 -16.26 16.04 14.06
C ALA A 101 -14.76 15.69 14.13
N GLY A 102 -14.13 15.90 15.28
CA GLY A 102 -12.74 15.48 15.53
C GLY A 102 -12.59 13.96 15.62
N GLU A 103 -13.51 13.30 16.30
CA GLU A 103 -13.55 11.82 16.41
C GLU A 103 -13.83 11.17 15.05
N ASP A 104 -14.76 11.72 14.27
CA ASP A 104 -15.06 11.27 12.90
C ASP A 104 -13.84 11.40 11.98
N LEU A 105 -13.11 12.52 12.07
CA LEU A 105 -11.86 12.74 11.34
C LEU A 105 -10.80 11.69 11.70
N LEU A 106 -10.58 11.45 13.00
CA LEU A 106 -9.59 10.47 13.47
C LEU A 106 -9.98 9.06 13.03
N GLY A 107 -11.27 8.71 13.06
CA GLY A 107 -11.79 7.45 12.54
C GLY A 107 -11.48 7.27 11.05
N LEU A 108 -11.80 8.28 10.24
CA LEU A 108 -11.55 8.27 8.79
C LEU A 108 -10.03 8.17 8.48
N VAL A 109 -9.19 8.92 9.21
CA VAL A 109 -7.72 8.83 9.11
C VAL A 109 -7.22 7.41 9.39
N GLY A 110 -7.70 6.80 10.48
CA GLY A 110 -7.34 5.44 10.86
C GLY A 110 -7.77 4.41 9.81
N ASN A 111 -9.00 4.52 9.30
CA ASN A 111 -9.53 3.62 8.28
C ASN A 111 -8.76 3.74 6.96
N ALA A 112 -8.43 4.95 6.52
CA ALA A 112 -7.67 5.18 5.30
C ALA A 112 -6.24 4.62 5.39
N LEU A 113 -5.54 4.84 6.51
CA LEU A 113 -4.22 4.26 6.77
C LEU A 113 -4.27 2.73 6.81
N ASN A 114 -5.24 2.15 7.52
CA ASN A 114 -5.40 0.70 7.61
C ASN A 114 -5.71 0.06 6.25
N LEU A 115 -6.55 0.72 5.44
CA LEU A 115 -6.84 0.24 4.10
C LEU A 115 -5.60 0.30 3.20
N SER A 116 -4.86 1.41 3.21
CA SER A 116 -3.61 1.55 2.45
C SER A 116 -2.59 0.46 2.80
N ILE A 117 -2.47 0.10 4.08
CA ILE A 117 -1.57 -0.96 4.55
C ILE A 117 -1.98 -2.36 4.03
N LYS A 118 -3.26 -2.64 3.80
CA LYS A 118 -3.68 -3.94 3.24
C LYS A 118 -3.11 -4.20 1.84
N TYR A 119 -2.93 -3.16 1.03
CA TYR A 119 -2.29 -3.28 -0.29
C TYR A 119 -0.78 -3.56 -0.21
N VAL A 120 -0.15 -3.26 0.93
CA VAL A 120 1.27 -3.58 1.18
C VAL A 120 1.45 -5.06 1.55
N PHE A 121 0.54 -5.62 2.33
CA PHE A 121 0.68 -6.96 2.90
C PHE A 121 -0.28 -7.97 2.25
N LEU A 122 -0.23 -8.08 0.93
CA LEU A 122 -0.98 -9.08 0.18
C LEU A 122 -0.46 -10.49 0.49
N SER A 123 -1.36 -11.47 0.50
CA SER A 123 -0.98 -12.87 0.64
C SER A 123 -0.34 -13.41 -0.65
N LYS A 124 0.37 -14.55 -0.54
CA LYS A 124 0.99 -15.20 -1.68
C LYS A 124 -0.01 -15.51 -2.81
N GLY A 125 -1.21 -15.98 -2.47
CA GLY A 125 -2.26 -16.27 -3.46
C GLY A 125 -2.65 -15.03 -4.25
N TYR A 126 -2.82 -13.90 -3.57
CA TYR A 126 -3.13 -12.62 -4.23
C TYR A 126 -2.07 -12.19 -5.25
N TRP A 127 -0.79 -12.42 -4.98
CA TRP A 127 0.28 -12.08 -5.95
C TRP A 127 0.22 -12.89 -7.21
N ILE A 128 -0.13 -14.17 -7.11
CA ILE A 128 -0.26 -15.05 -8.28
C ILE A 128 -1.46 -14.60 -9.13
N ASP A 129 -2.63 -14.48 -8.49
CA ASP A 129 -3.87 -14.09 -9.17
C ASP A 129 -3.74 -12.68 -9.80
N LEU A 130 -3.09 -11.75 -9.09
CA LEU A 130 -2.87 -10.38 -9.55
C LEU A 130 -2.06 -10.33 -10.85
N LEU A 131 -0.97 -11.10 -10.97
CA LEU A 131 -0.12 -11.05 -12.16
C LEU A 131 -0.71 -11.76 -13.38
N ASP A 132 -1.72 -12.60 -13.16
CA ASP A 132 -2.48 -13.21 -14.27
C ASP A 132 -3.44 -12.20 -14.92
N GLU A 133 -3.91 -11.18 -14.18
CA GLU A 133 -4.90 -10.20 -14.63
C GLU A 133 -4.34 -8.78 -14.83
N ALA A 134 -3.22 -8.44 -14.18
CA ALA A 134 -2.62 -7.12 -14.21
C ALA A 134 -1.82 -6.84 -15.48
N GLU A 135 -1.69 -5.57 -15.84
CA GLU A 135 -0.70 -5.13 -16.82
C GLU A 135 0.69 -5.07 -16.16
N VAL A 136 1.63 -5.88 -16.68
CA VAL A 136 2.99 -5.97 -16.15
C VAL A 136 3.99 -5.48 -17.17
N LYS A 137 4.88 -4.56 -16.74
CA LYS A 137 5.99 -4.05 -17.55
C LYS A 137 7.29 -4.19 -16.77
N VAL A 138 8.32 -4.72 -17.42
CA VAL A 138 9.69 -4.80 -16.86
C VAL A 138 10.59 -3.91 -17.69
N GLU A 139 11.03 -2.80 -17.11
CA GLU A 139 11.89 -1.82 -17.79
C GLU A 139 12.77 -1.08 -16.77
N ASP A 140 13.96 -0.71 -17.19
CA ASP A 140 14.91 0.10 -16.40
C ASP A 140 15.21 -0.46 -14.99
N GLY A 141 15.23 -1.79 -14.84
CA GLY A 141 15.45 -2.44 -13.54
C GLY A 141 14.24 -2.39 -12.60
N LEU A 142 13.07 -2.05 -13.11
CA LEU A 142 11.82 -1.98 -12.37
C LEU A 142 10.78 -2.95 -12.95
N VAL A 143 9.98 -3.53 -12.07
CA VAL A 143 8.72 -4.20 -12.41
C VAL A 143 7.60 -3.22 -12.04
N LYS A 144 6.81 -2.84 -13.04
CA LYS A 144 5.62 -1.99 -12.90
C LYS A 144 4.39 -2.85 -13.09
N ILE A 145 3.48 -2.81 -12.13
CA ILE A 145 2.26 -3.63 -12.13
C ILE A 145 1.06 -2.71 -11.95
N ASP A 146 0.18 -2.69 -12.92
CA ASP A 146 -1.06 -1.92 -12.91
C ASP A 146 -2.24 -2.89 -12.71
N ALA A 147 -2.87 -2.84 -11.54
CA ALA A 147 -3.95 -3.73 -11.13
C ALA A 147 -5.25 -2.96 -10.87
N LYS A 148 -6.38 -3.61 -11.12
CA LYS A 148 -7.73 -3.10 -10.84
C LYS A 148 -8.53 -4.12 -10.06
N ASP A 149 -9.54 -3.63 -9.31
CA ASP A 149 -10.48 -4.49 -8.57
C ASP A 149 -9.80 -5.47 -7.60
N LEU A 150 -8.65 -5.08 -7.01
CA LEU A 150 -7.79 -5.95 -6.22
C LEU A 150 -8.36 -6.31 -4.84
N LEU A 151 -8.75 -5.30 -4.05
CA LEU A 151 -9.34 -5.49 -2.71
C LEU A 151 -10.78 -4.99 -2.65
N ALA A 152 -11.15 -4.08 -3.54
CA ALA A 152 -12.48 -3.53 -3.64
C ALA A 152 -12.81 -3.22 -5.11
N LYS A 153 -14.07 -3.36 -5.49
CA LYS A 153 -14.52 -3.01 -6.84
C LYS A 153 -14.24 -1.54 -7.13
N GLY A 154 -13.55 -1.28 -8.24
CA GLY A 154 -13.21 0.06 -8.72
C GLY A 154 -11.92 0.61 -8.11
N ASP A 155 -11.17 -0.17 -7.34
CA ASP A 155 -9.83 0.25 -6.95
C ASP A 155 -8.85 0.14 -8.13
N GLU A 156 -7.81 0.98 -8.09
CA GLU A 156 -6.68 0.95 -9.01
C GLU A 156 -5.41 1.03 -8.19
N VAL A 157 -4.46 0.15 -8.48
CA VAL A 157 -3.20 0.06 -7.75
C VAL A 157 -2.03 -0.05 -8.71
N HIS A 158 -1.01 0.80 -8.49
CA HIS A 158 0.23 0.80 -9.25
C HIS A 158 1.38 0.42 -8.33
N TYR A 159 1.95 -0.75 -8.52
CA TYR A 159 3.15 -1.20 -7.81
C TYR A 159 4.39 -0.90 -8.62
N ILE A 160 5.40 -0.32 -7.98
CA ILE A 160 6.76 -0.18 -8.53
C ILE A 160 7.70 -1.00 -7.64
N ILE A 161 8.33 -2.01 -8.24
CA ILE A 161 9.14 -3.02 -7.57
C ILE A 161 10.54 -3.00 -8.20
N ASP A 162 11.57 -3.13 -7.37
CA ASP A 162 12.94 -3.31 -7.85
C ASP A 162 13.09 -4.74 -8.40
N SER A 163 13.45 -4.88 -9.68
CA SER A 163 13.52 -6.18 -10.37
C SER A 163 14.65 -7.08 -9.87
N SER A 164 15.65 -6.52 -9.19
CA SER A 164 16.79 -7.27 -8.67
C SER A 164 16.50 -7.90 -7.31
N THR A 165 15.61 -7.30 -6.52
CA THR A 165 15.27 -7.72 -5.15
C THR A 165 13.83 -8.19 -5.01
N ASN A 166 12.96 -7.87 -5.95
CA ASN A 166 11.50 -8.05 -5.89
C ASN A 166 10.84 -7.34 -4.68
N LEU A 167 11.47 -6.25 -4.18
CA LEU A 167 10.98 -5.44 -3.09
C LEU A 167 10.40 -4.12 -3.58
N PHE A 168 9.43 -3.57 -2.85
CA PHE A 168 8.76 -2.34 -3.23
C PHE A 168 9.69 -1.12 -3.26
N LYS A 169 9.49 -0.26 -4.27
CA LYS A 169 9.95 1.13 -4.32
C LYS A 169 8.81 2.07 -3.94
N SER A 170 7.65 1.89 -4.55
CA SER A 170 6.45 2.67 -4.22
C SER A 170 5.17 1.91 -4.58
N ILE A 171 4.06 2.33 -3.96
CA ILE A 171 2.71 1.88 -4.28
C ILE A 171 1.82 3.11 -4.37
N ASN A 172 1.07 3.25 -5.47
CA ASN A 172 0.02 4.26 -5.60
C ASN A 172 -1.33 3.58 -5.69
N ILE A 173 -2.29 4.07 -4.90
CA ILE A 173 -3.60 3.47 -4.72
C ILE A 173 -4.67 4.53 -4.98
N SER A 174 -5.70 4.18 -5.75
CA SER A 174 -6.97 4.90 -5.84
C SER A 174 -8.06 3.96 -5.41
N SER A 175 -8.82 4.30 -4.36
CA SER A 175 -9.85 3.42 -3.81
C SER A 175 -10.91 4.22 -3.05
N VAL A 176 -11.76 3.55 -2.27
CA VAL A 176 -12.85 4.15 -1.49
C VAL A 176 -12.75 3.73 -0.02
N VAL A 177 -12.80 4.70 0.89
CA VAL A 177 -12.86 4.49 2.35
C VAL A 177 -14.11 5.16 2.91
N ASP A 178 -14.95 4.41 3.62
CA ASP A 178 -16.21 4.90 4.18
C ASP A 178 -17.10 5.62 3.15
N GLY A 179 -17.15 5.08 1.90
CA GLY A 179 -17.90 5.64 0.78
C GLY A 179 -17.26 6.87 0.13
N LYS A 180 -16.03 7.26 0.52
CA LYS A 180 -15.34 8.45 0.02
C LYS A 180 -14.14 8.04 -0.82
N PRO A 181 -14.01 8.52 -2.08
CA PRO A 181 -12.82 8.31 -2.89
C PRO A 181 -11.57 8.87 -2.21
N PHE A 182 -10.49 8.11 -2.22
CA PHE A 182 -9.18 8.55 -1.75
C PHE A 182 -8.05 8.08 -2.67
N THR A 183 -6.94 8.78 -2.60
CA THR A 183 -5.67 8.33 -3.17
C THR A 183 -4.64 8.15 -2.06
N SER A 184 -3.75 7.16 -2.22
CA SER A 184 -2.63 6.95 -1.32
C SER A 184 -1.36 6.71 -2.11
N SER A 185 -0.27 7.36 -1.71
CA SER A 185 1.08 7.11 -2.22
C SER A 185 1.95 6.62 -1.05
N ILE A 186 2.65 5.52 -1.25
CA ILE A 186 3.50 4.89 -0.24
C ILE A 186 4.90 4.72 -0.82
N ASP A 187 5.90 5.36 -0.22
CA ASP A 187 7.31 5.20 -0.57
C ASP A 187 8.00 4.22 0.37
N PHE A 188 8.92 3.45 -0.17
CA PHE A 188 9.67 2.46 0.60
C PHE A 188 11.16 2.79 0.67
N LYS A 189 11.79 2.37 1.76
CA LYS A 189 13.24 2.40 1.96
C LYS A 189 13.72 1.04 2.44
N THR A 190 14.98 0.76 2.16
CA THR A 190 15.66 -0.45 2.61
C THR A 190 16.65 -0.10 3.71
N MET A 191 16.57 -0.80 4.84
CA MET A 191 17.51 -0.69 5.95
C MET A 191 18.85 -1.35 5.59
N SER A 192 19.87 -1.14 6.42
CA SER A 192 21.24 -1.69 6.20
C SER A 192 21.30 -3.21 6.22
N ASP A 193 20.35 -3.89 6.84
CA ASP A 193 20.24 -5.36 6.86
C ASP A 193 19.42 -5.92 5.68
N GLY A 194 18.98 -5.07 4.75
CA GLY A 194 18.19 -5.45 3.58
C GLY A 194 16.68 -5.40 3.81
N THR A 195 16.19 -5.16 5.04
CA THR A 195 14.76 -5.09 5.33
C THR A 195 14.13 -3.87 4.67
N ASN A 196 13.13 -4.11 3.83
CA ASN A 196 12.36 -3.06 3.13
C ASN A 196 11.12 -2.69 3.95
N HIS A 197 10.82 -1.41 4.03
CA HIS A 197 9.72 -0.90 4.85
C HIS A 197 9.07 0.33 4.24
N PRO A 198 7.76 0.58 4.47
CA PRO A 198 7.14 1.87 4.17
C PRO A 198 7.86 2.98 4.93
N SER A 199 8.33 4.00 4.24
CA SER A 199 9.04 5.14 4.85
C SER A 199 8.15 6.36 4.96
N HIS A 200 7.41 6.65 3.89
CA HIS A 200 6.48 7.78 3.81
C HIS A 200 5.16 7.31 3.21
N THR A 201 4.06 7.87 3.70
CA THR A 201 2.72 7.66 3.12
C THR A 201 2.00 8.99 3.07
N GLU A 202 1.44 9.32 1.92
CA GLU A 202 0.52 10.44 1.74
C GLU A 202 -0.84 9.92 1.32
N ILE A 203 -1.91 10.37 1.98
CA ILE A 203 -3.30 10.04 1.65
C ILE A 203 -4.06 11.34 1.44
N VAL A 204 -4.87 11.40 0.39
CA VAL A 204 -5.74 12.53 0.09
C VAL A 204 -7.18 12.04 -0.05
N ILE A 205 -8.11 12.70 0.65
CA ILE A 205 -9.56 12.47 0.56
C ILE A 205 -10.19 13.79 0.10
N PRO A 206 -10.34 14.00 -1.22
CA PRO A 206 -10.69 15.31 -1.77
C PRO A 206 -12.06 15.82 -1.32
N SER A 207 -13.07 14.92 -1.20
CA SER A 207 -14.42 15.27 -0.77
C SER A 207 -14.50 15.90 0.63
N GLU A 208 -13.50 15.60 1.48
CA GLU A 208 -13.40 16.10 2.84
C GLU A 208 -12.33 17.19 3.01
N SER A 209 -11.63 17.54 1.94
CA SER A 209 -10.46 18.43 1.99
C SER A 209 -9.41 17.95 3.02
N ILE A 210 -9.26 16.62 3.15
CA ILE A 210 -8.33 15.97 4.09
C ILE A 210 -7.09 15.53 3.35
N LYS A 211 -5.93 15.82 3.95
CA LYS A 211 -4.63 15.24 3.61
C LYS A 211 -4.02 14.62 4.87
N ILE A 212 -3.47 13.42 4.74
CA ILE A 212 -2.77 12.71 5.80
C ILE A 212 -1.35 12.45 5.32
N THR A 213 -0.37 12.74 6.16
CA THR A 213 1.01 12.30 5.92
C THR A 213 1.47 11.42 7.08
N SER A 214 2.20 10.37 6.77
CA SER A 214 2.74 9.45 7.76
C SER A 214 4.20 9.16 7.44
N GLU A 215 5.08 9.28 8.42
CA GLU A 215 6.50 8.93 8.32
C GLU A 215 6.84 7.87 9.35
N ASN A 216 7.48 6.79 8.92
CA ASN A 216 7.99 5.75 9.80
C ASN A 216 9.50 5.99 10.03
N ILE A 217 9.87 6.12 11.31
CA ILE A 217 11.21 6.47 11.78
C ILE A 217 11.62 5.55 12.94
N ASP A 218 12.87 5.60 13.33
CA ASP A 218 13.41 4.96 14.54
C ASP A 218 13.09 3.46 14.63
N TYR A 219 13.45 2.71 13.58
CA TYR A 219 13.31 1.26 13.56
C TYR A 219 14.29 0.62 14.55
N ILE A 220 13.76 -0.14 15.50
CA ILE A 220 14.52 -0.83 16.55
C ILE A 220 14.21 -2.33 16.45
N LYS A 221 15.25 -3.15 16.25
CA LYS A 221 15.13 -4.61 16.26
C LYS A 221 14.81 -5.09 17.67
N GLN A 222 13.74 -5.84 17.80
CA GLN A 222 13.33 -6.45 19.06
C GLN A 222 14.19 -7.69 19.31
N GLN A 223 14.62 -7.87 20.55
CA GLN A 223 15.42 -9.04 20.99
C GLN A 223 14.52 -10.23 21.26
#